data_a7f4105425ce3c771449869ec218191d
#
_entry.id   a7f4105425ce3c771449869ec218191d
#
_cell.length_a   1.000
_cell.length_b   1.000
_cell.length_c   1.000
_cell.angle_alpha   90.00
_cell.angle_beta   90.00
_cell.angle_gamma   90.00
#
_symmetry.space_group_name_H-M   'P 1'
#
loop_
_entity.id
_entity.type
_entity.pdbx_description
1 polymer ?
#
loop_
_entity_poly.entity_id
_entity_poly.type
_entity_poly.pdbx_seq_one_letter_code
_entity_poly.pdbx_strand_id
1 'polypeptide(L)'
;LGNGGLGRLAACFLDSLGTLGYPAYGCGIRYRYGMFKQKIENGYQVEVPDNWLKDGNPFEIRRPEYAAEVKFGGYVRIENQGGVNHFVQDGYQSVRAVPYDLPVIGYGNNVVNTLRIWDAEPINTFNLDSFDRGDYQKAVEQENLAKTIVEVLYPNDNHYAGKELRLKQQYFFISASVQRAITKYKEKHDDIRRFHEKVAEMKKYCC
;
A
#
# COMPACT_ATOMS: atom_id res chain seq x y z
N LEU A 1 10.95 -10.10 20.65
CA LEU A 1 11.64 -9.19 19.75
C LEU A 1 10.64 -8.60 18.80
N GLY A 2 10.60 -7.32 18.68
CA GLY A 2 9.69 -6.57 17.83
C GLY A 2 10.23 -5.19 17.57
N ASN A 3 9.60 -4.48 16.64
CA ASN A 3 10.02 -3.15 16.26
C ASN A 3 9.32 -2.07 17.09
N GLY A 4 8.13 -2.38 17.62
CA GLY A 4 7.32 -1.49 18.45
C GLY A 4 5.92 -2.07 18.64
N GLY A 5 5.05 -1.33 19.37
CA GLY A 5 3.71 -1.78 19.73
C GLY A 5 2.66 -1.64 18.64
N LEU A 6 2.80 -0.67 17.72
CA LEU A 6 1.73 -0.28 16.79
C LEU A 6 1.29 -1.41 15.85
N GLY A 7 2.23 -2.13 15.26
CA GLY A 7 1.91 -3.24 14.35
C GLY A 7 1.19 -4.38 15.06
N ARG A 8 1.65 -4.74 16.27
CA ARG A 8 0.99 -5.75 17.08
C ARG A 8 -0.38 -5.29 17.57
N LEU A 9 -0.52 -4.02 17.93
CA LEU A 9 -1.80 -3.43 18.34
C LEU A 9 -2.83 -3.51 17.20
N ALA A 10 -2.44 -3.18 15.96
CA ALA A 10 -3.31 -3.31 14.79
C ALA A 10 -3.78 -4.76 14.57
N ALA A 11 -2.86 -5.73 14.72
CA ALA A 11 -3.21 -7.15 14.63
C ALA A 11 -4.22 -7.58 15.71
N CYS A 12 -4.01 -7.16 16.96
CA CYS A 12 -4.93 -7.43 18.06
C CYS A 12 -6.30 -6.78 17.84
N PHE A 13 -6.36 -5.56 17.29
CA PHE A 13 -7.64 -4.92 16.98
C PHE A 13 -8.40 -5.64 15.88
N LEU A 14 -7.73 -6.06 14.79
CA LEU A 14 -8.40 -6.80 13.73
C LEU A 14 -8.97 -8.13 14.23
N ASP A 15 -8.23 -8.84 15.06
CA ASP A 15 -8.65 -10.08 15.69
C ASP A 15 -9.86 -9.85 16.61
N SER A 16 -9.79 -8.83 17.48
CA SER A 16 -10.88 -8.46 18.37
C SER A 16 -12.14 -8.03 17.61
N LEU A 17 -12.00 -7.23 16.56
CA LEU A 17 -13.14 -6.80 15.74
C LEU A 17 -13.79 -7.98 15.03
N GLY A 18 -13.01 -8.94 14.52
CA GLY A 18 -13.54 -10.18 13.95
C GLY A 18 -14.32 -10.99 14.98
N THR A 19 -13.75 -11.15 16.18
CA THR A 19 -14.38 -11.88 17.28
C THR A 19 -15.67 -11.23 17.79
N LEU A 20 -15.71 -9.90 17.83
CA LEU A 20 -16.90 -9.13 18.21
C LEU A 20 -17.95 -8.99 17.08
N GLY A 21 -17.68 -9.52 15.89
CA GLY A 21 -18.61 -9.48 14.78
C GLY A 21 -18.64 -8.16 14.00
N TYR A 22 -17.67 -7.25 14.21
CA TYR A 22 -17.60 -6.00 13.47
C TYR A 22 -16.92 -6.19 12.12
N PRO A 23 -17.50 -5.68 11.01
CA PRO A 23 -16.85 -5.67 9.72
C PRO A 23 -15.69 -4.68 9.72
N ALA A 24 -14.49 -5.16 9.45
CA ALA A 24 -13.29 -4.34 9.46
C ALA A 24 -12.32 -4.68 8.32
N TYR A 25 -11.59 -3.66 7.87
CA TYR A 25 -10.47 -3.80 6.94
C TYR A 25 -9.23 -3.17 7.58
N GLY A 26 -8.15 -3.94 7.70
CA GLY A 26 -6.82 -3.39 7.92
C GLY A 26 -6.19 -3.05 6.57
N CYS A 27 -5.43 -1.96 6.51
CA CYS A 27 -4.70 -1.58 5.31
C CYS A 27 -3.24 -1.28 5.66
N GLY A 28 -2.32 -1.73 4.80
CA GLY A 28 -0.89 -1.50 4.98
C GLY A 28 -0.11 -1.74 3.69
N ILE A 29 1.21 -1.77 3.82
CA ILE A 29 2.13 -2.08 2.72
C ILE A 29 2.59 -3.52 2.84
N ARG A 30 2.68 -4.22 1.70
CA ARG A 30 3.30 -5.52 1.57
C ARG A 30 4.81 -5.35 1.41
N TYR A 31 5.50 -5.15 2.54
CA TYR A 31 6.95 -4.98 2.51
C TYR A 31 7.65 -6.25 2.01
N ARG A 32 8.61 -6.09 1.10
CA ARG A 32 9.39 -7.19 0.54
C ARG A 32 10.28 -7.86 1.56
N TYR A 33 10.83 -7.07 2.47
CA TYR A 33 11.60 -7.55 3.60
C TYR A 33 10.78 -7.38 4.87
N GLY A 34 10.78 -8.42 5.71
CA GLY A 34 10.23 -8.34 7.06
C GLY A 34 10.99 -7.32 7.92
N MET A 35 10.63 -7.22 9.21
CA MET A 35 11.31 -6.26 10.11
C MET A 35 12.82 -6.46 10.08
N PHE A 36 13.28 -7.64 10.37
CA PHE A 36 14.65 -8.15 10.23
C PHE A 36 14.69 -9.63 10.60
N LYS A 37 15.67 -10.34 10.08
CA LYS A 37 16.06 -11.66 10.58
C LYS A 37 17.19 -11.49 11.60
N GLN A 38 16.98 -12.06 12.78
CA GLN A 38 17.96 -12.02 13.84
C GLN A 38 19.03 -13.10 13.62
N LYS A 39 20.29 -12.69 13.69
CA LYS A 39 21.44 -13.59 13.83
C LYS A 39 22.14 -13.31 15.15
N ILE A 40 22.83 -14.30 15.67
CA ILE A 40 23.74 -14.13 16.80
C ILE A 40 25.17 -14.36 16.32
N GLU A 41 25.99 -13.34 16.43
CA GLU A 41 27.40 -13.38 16.03
C GLU A 41 28.24 -12.90 17.22
N ASN A 42 29.21 -13.71 17.65
CA ASN A 42 30.08 -13.43 18.83
C ASN A 42 29.27 -13.11 20.12
N GLY A 43 28.10 -13.70 20.30
CA GLY A 43 27.22 -13.46 21.45
C GLY A 43 26.34 -12.21 21.35
N TYR A 44 26.41 -11.47 20.26
CA TYR A 44 25.59 -10.28 20.03
C TYR A 44 24.56 -10.49 18.92
N GLN A 45 23.43 -9.80 19.03
CA GLN A 45 22.42 -9.78 17.99
C GLN A 45 22.93 -8.96 16.80
N VAL A 46 22.79 -9.54 15.60
CA VAL A 46 23.01 -8.87 14.31
C VAL A 46 21.71 -8.94 13.51
N GLU A 47 21.25 -7.80 13.01
CA GLU A 47 20.05 -7.68 12.19
C GLU A 47 20.42 -7.80 10.72
N VAL A 48 19.74 -8.70 10.00
CA VAL A 48 19.91 -8.90 8.56
C VAL A 48 18.57 -8.86 7.85
N PRO A 49 18.54 -8.54 6.55
CA PRO A 49 17.28 -8.54 5.79
C PRO A 49 16.56 -9.88 5.89
N ASP A 50 15.25 -9.83 6.18
CA ASP A 50 14.37 -11.00 6.22
C ASP A 50 13.58 -11.12 4.92
N ASN A 51 14.03 -11.96 4.01
CA ASN A 51 13.33 -12.26 2.76
C ASN A 51 12.20 -13.28 2.99
N TRP A 52 11.19 -12.88 3.75
CA TRP A 52 10.09 -13.73 4.20
C TRP A 52 9.17 -14.20 3.07
N LEU A 53 9.20 -13.52 1.91
CA LEU A 53 8.41 -13.85 0.72
C LEU A 53 9.13 -14.78 -0.26
N LYS A 54 10.34 -15.23 0.08
CA LYS A 54 11.17 -16.06 -0.82
C LYS A 54 10.44 -17.30 -1.36
N ASP A 55 9.69 -17.95 -0.51
CA ASP A 55 8.96 -19.18 -0.85
C ASP A 55 7.45 -18.93 -1.02
N GLY A 56 7.04 -17.66 -1.16
CA GLY A 56 5.65 -17.22 -1.24
C GLY A 56 4.96 -17.19 0.13
N ASN A 57 3.69 -16.76 0.14
CA ASN A 57 2.86 -16.75 1.33
C ASN A 57 1.50 -17.40 1.03
N PRO A 58 1.21 -18.60 1.55
CA PRO A 58 -0.03 -19.32 1.24
C PRO A 58 -1.29 -18.66 1.86
N PHE A 59 -1.12 -17.72 2.79
CA PHE A 59 -2.24 -17.06 3.46
C PHE A 59 -2.71 -15.79 2.76
N GLU A 60 -2.03 -15.34 1.71
CA GLU A 60 -2.41 -14.14 0.98
C GLU A 60 -3.01 -14.47 -0.39
N ILE A 61 -3.99 -13.67 -0.79
CA ILE A 61 -4.66 -13.79 -2.10
C ILE A 61 -4.40 -12.49 -2.86
N ARG A 62 -3.66 -12.58 -3.97
CA ARG A 62 -3.44 -11.44 -4.86
C ARG A 62 -4.72 -11.07 -5.60
N ARG A 63 -5.09 -9.78 -5.57
CA ARG A 63 -6.35 -9.25 -6.12
C ARG A 63 -6.10 -8.16 -7.18
N PRO A 64 -5.55 -8.53 -8.34
CA PRO A 64 -5.19 -7.55 -9.39
C PRO A 64 -6.38 -6.79 -9.95
N GLU A 65 -7.59 -7.32 -9.84
CA GLU A 65 -8.85 -6.67 -10.22
C GLU A 65 -9.18 -5.43 -9.38
N TYR A 66 -8.53 -5.28 -8.23
CA TYR A 66 -8.68 -4.11 -7.36
C TYR A 66 -7.46 -3.18 -7.39
N ALA A 67 -6.59 -3.35 -8.39
CA ALA A 67 -5.43 -2.50 -8.53
C ALA A 67 -5.83 -1.04 -8.77
N ALA A 68 -4.99 -0.13 -8.25
CA ALA A 68 -5.17 1.31 -8.39
C ALA A 68 -3.86 1.98 -8.84
N GLU A 69 -3.96 3.04 -9.62
CA GLU A 69 -2.81 3.88 -9.93
C GLU A 69 -2.59 4.90 -8.82
N VAL A 70 -1.38 4.96 -8.29
CA VAL A 70 -0.96 5.97 -7.31
C VAL A 70 0.05 6.91 -7.95
N LYS A 71 -0.27 8.20 -7.96
CA LYS A 71 0.50 9.27 -8.61
C LYS A 71 1.28 10.06 -7.56
N PHE A 72 2.54 10.34 -7.84
CA PHE A 72 3.44 11.10 -6.98
C PHE A 72 3.95 12.35 -7.66
N GLY A 73 3.91 13.48 -6.95
CA GLY A 73 4.40 14.76 -7.47
C GLY A 73 3.55 15.32 -8.60
N GLY A 74 4.19 16.06 -9.49
CA GLY A 74 3.51 16.77 -10.57
C GLY A 74 2.83 18.07 -10.12
N TYR A 75 2.00 18.60 -11.00
CA TYR A 75 1.19 19.80 -10.74
C TYR A 75 -0.23 19.59 -11.27
N VAL A 76 -1.17 20.34 -10.72
CA VAL A 76 -2.57 20.30 -11.14
C VAL A 76 -2.86 21.51 -12.01
N ARG A 77 -3.36 21.27 -13.24
CA ARG A 77 -3.95 22.31 -14.09
C ARG A 77 -5.47 22.18 -14.10
N ILE A 78 -6.13 23.31 -14.29
CA ILE A 78 -7.60 23.36 -14.36
C ILE A 78 -7.98 23.52 -15.83
N GLU A 79 -8.80 22.61 -16.35
CA GLU A 79 -9.43 22.69 -17.65
C GLU A 79 -10.91 23.01 -17.48
N ASN A 80 -11.38 24.07 -18.14
CA ASN A 80 -12.80 24.37 -18.19
C ASN A 80 -13.42 23.76 -19.45
N GLN A 81 -14.32 22.81 -19.27
CA GLN A 81 -15.06 22.18 -20.35
C GLN A 81 -16.55 22.39 -20.12
N GLY A 82 -17.17 23.22 -20.99
CA GLY A 82 -18.60 23.49 -20.92
C GLY A 82 -19.07 24.15 -19.61
N GLY A 83 -18.23 24.98 -18.98
CA GLY A 83 -18.51 25.66 -17.70
C GLY A 83 -18.19 24.84 -16.45
N VAL A 84 -17.71 23.60 -16.62
CA VAL A 84 -17.30 22.72 -15.51
C VAL A 84 -15.77 22.68 -15.45
N ASN A 85 -15.21 22.90 -14.25
CA ASN A 85 -13.78 22.81 -14.02
C ASN A 85 -13.35 21.35 -13.81
N HIS A 86 -12.41 20.89 -14.63
CA HIS A 86 -11.76 19.59 -14.51
C HIS A 86 -10.33 19.81 -13.99
N PHE A 87 -9.95 19.03 -12.97
CA PHE A 87 -8.62 19.08 -12.39
C PHE A 87 -7.78 17.94 -12.99
N VAL A 88 -6.76 18.31 -13.75
CA VAL A 88 -5.86 17.37 -14.44
C VAL A 88 -4.49 17.44 -13.79
N GLN A 89 -3.97 16.31 -13.35
CA GLN A 89 -2.62 16.20 -12.80
C GLN A 89 -1.65 15.82 -13.90
N ASP A 90 -0.60 16.62 -14.08
CA ASP A 90 0.45 16.41 -15.08
C ASP A 90 1.84 16.33 -14.43
N GLY A 91 2.84 15.78 -15.15
CA GLY A 91 4.23 15.70 -14.71
C GLY A 91 4.46 14.82 -13.48
N TYR A 92 3.57 13.87 -13.23
CA TYR A 92 3.67 12.94 -12.10
C TYR A 92 4.46 11.67 -12.47
N GLN A 93 5.02 11.04 -11.45
CA GLN A 93 5.43 9.63 -11.51
C GLN A 93 4.29 8.77 -10.94
N SER A 94 4.11 7.57 -11.45
CA SER A 94 3.07 6.68 -10.93
C SER A 94 3.53 5.24 -10.79
N VAL A 95 2.86 4.54 -9.87
CA VAL A 95 2.99 3.11 -9.67
C VAL A 95 1.61 2.47 -9.61
N ARG A 96 1.55 1.21 -9.97
CA ARG A 96 0.35 0.39 -9.82
C ARG A 96 0.35 -0.25 -8.43
N ALA A 97 -0.60 0.13 -7.60
CA ALA A 97 -0.83 -0.51 -6.31
C ALA A 97 -1.70 -1.77 -6.52
N VAL A 98 -1.18 -2.93 -6.17
CA VAL A 98 -1.88 -4.21 -6.29
C VAL A 98 -2.11 -4.79 -4.89
N PRO A 99 -3.37 -5.02 -4.48
CA PRO A 99 -3.65 -5.51 -3.14
C PRO A 99 -3.49 -7.03 -3.03
N TYR A 100 -3.08 -7.43 -1.84
CA TYR A 100 -3.07 -8.81 -1.35
C TYR A 100 -3.93 -8.87 -0.10
N ASP A 101 -4.89 -9.76 -0.07
CA ASP A 101 -5.84 -9.93 1.02
C ASP A 101 -5.47 -11.12 1.89
N LEU A 102 -5.33 -10.88 3.19
CA LEU A 102 -5.17 -11.91 4.20
C LEU A 102 -6.45 -12.00 5.04
N PRO A 103 -7.06 -13.19 5.18
CA PRO A 103 -8.23 -13.37 6.02
C PRO A 103 -7.86 -13.27 7.51
N VAL A 104 -8.69 -12.56 8.28
CA VAL A 104 -8.61 -12.48 9.74
C VAL A 104 -9.90 -13.05 10.30
N ILE A 105 -9.81 -14.21 10.91
CA ILE A 105 -10.96 -15.02 11.34
C ILE A 105 -11.35 -14.65 12.76
N GLY A 106 -12.63 -14.40 13.01
CA GLY A 106 -13.18 -14.18 14.34
C GLY A 106 -13.22 -15.49 15.15
N TYR A 107 -13.00 -15.40 16.47
CA TYR A 107 -13.06 -16.55 17.35
C TYR A 107 -14.52 -16.93 17.65
N GLY A 108 -14.85 -18.21 17.44
CA GLY A 108 -16.16 -18.77 17.78
C GLY A 108 -17.35 -18.25 16.95
N ASN A 109 -17.09 -17.63 15.79
CA ASN A 109 -18.13 -17.14 14.87
C ASN A 109 -17.73 -17.35 13.41
N ASN A 110 -18.58 -16.95 12.47
CA ASN A 110 -18.35 -17.08 11.02
C ASN A 110 -17.88 -15.75 10.38
N VAL A 111 -17.35 -14.81 11.17
CA VAL A 111 -16.87 -13.52 10.67
C VAL A 111 -15.44 -13.67 10.15
N VAL A 112 -15.22 -13.21 8.94
CA VAL A 112 -13.88 -13.12 8.33
C VAL A 112 -13.66 -11.68 7.88
N ASN A 113 -12.76 -10.99 8.56
CA ASN A 113 -12.28 -9.67 8.20
C ASN A 113 -11.08 -9.78 7.25
N THR A 114 -10.64 -8.68 6.69
CA THR A 114 -9.56 -8.65 5.72
C THR A 114 -8.45 -7.70 6.17
N LEU A 115 -7.22 -8.21 6.22
CA LEU A 115 -6.03 -7.38 6.18
C LEU A 115 -5.59 -7.25 4.71
N ARG A 116 -5.72 -6.05 4.15
CA ARG A 116 -5.31 -5.74 2.78
C ARG A 116 -3.97 -5.05 2.79
N ILE A 117 -2.98 -5.68 2.22
CA ILE A 117 -1.63 -5.12 2.07
C ILE A 117 -1.35 -4.85 0.59
N TRP A 118 -0.79 -3.67 0.31
CA TRP A 118 -0.56 -3.18 -1.04
C TRP A 118 0.88 -3.40 -1.47
N ASP A 119 1.08 -4.09 -2.58
CA ASP A 119 2.36 -4.16 -3.30
C ASP A 119 2.41 -3.09 -4.40
N ALA A 120 3.59 -2.64 -4.76
CA ALA A 120 3.79 -1.71 -5.86
C ALA A 120 4.41 -2.41 -7.07
N GLU A 121 3.76 -2.24 -8.21
CA GLU A 121 4.21 -2.73 -9.51
C GLU A 121 4.46 -1.53 -10.45
N PRO A 122 5.38 -1.61 -11.41
CA PRO A 122 5.54 -0.56 -12.42
C PRO A 122 4.28 -0.48 -13.29
N ILE A 123 3.93 0.73 -13.76
CA ILE A 123 2.82 0.92 -14.71
C ILE A 123 3.20 0.35 -16.07
N ASN A 124 4.38 0.75 -16.56
CA ASN A 124 4.96 0.22 -17.77
C ASN A 124 6.03 -0.80 -17.38
N THR A 125 6.04 -1.90 -18.06
CA THR A 125 7.11 -2.88 -17.98
C THR A 125 8.40 -2.28 -18.58
N PHE A 126 9.45 -3.00 -18.52
CA PHE A 126 10.77 -2.68 -19.04
C PHE A 126 10.76 -1.82 -20.32
N ASN A 127 11.53 -0.71 -20.33
CA ASN A 127 11.65 0.17 -21.48
C ASN A 127 12.77 -0.31 -22.41
N LEU A 128 12.39 -1.13 -23.40
CA LEU A 128 13.33 -1.72 -24.37
C LEU A 128 14.06 -0.65 -25.19
N ASP A 129 13.38 0.42 -25.59
CA ASP A 129 14.01 1.50 -26.38
C ASP A 129 15.13 2.22 -25.62
N SER A 130 14.98 2.40 -24.33
CA SER A 130 16.03 2.97 -23.49
C SER A 130 17.19 1.99 -23.31
N PHE A 131 16.88 0.71 -23.14
CA PHE A 131 17.87 -0.34 -23.02
C PHE A 131 18.73 -0.47 -24.28
N ASP A 132 18.11 -0.50 -25.46
CA ASP A 132 18.79 -0.63 -26.75
C ASP A 132 19.68 0.59 -27.06
N ARG A 133 19.37 1.75 -26.49
CA ARG A 133 20.20 2.96 -26.56
C ARG A 133 21.31 3.01 -25.51
N GLY A 134 21.45 1.99 -24.66
CA GLY A 134 22.45 1.92 -23.60
C GLY A 134 22.11 2.69 -22.33
N ASP A 135 20.88 3.24 -22.21
CA ASP A 135 20.39 3.90 -21.00
C ASP A 135 19.72 2.88 -20.06
N TYR A 136 20.54 2.03 -19.48
CA TYR A 136 20.07 0.92 -18.64
C TYR A 136 19.37 1.37 -17.36
N GLN A 137 19.75 2.52 -16.81
CA GLN A 137 19.11 3.06 -15.60
C GLN A 137 17.68 3.50 -15.88
N LYS A 138 17.48 4.20 -17.01
CA LYS A 138 16.16 4.64 -17.44
C LYS A 138 15.26 3.47 -17.85
N ALA A 139 15.85 2.38 -18.37
CA ALA A 139 15.12 1.19 -18.75
C ALA A 139 14.39 0.53 -17.56
N VAL A 140 14.94 0.66 -16.33
CA VAL A 140 14.41 0.06 -15.09
C VAL A 140 13.93 1.09 -14.06
N GLU A 141 13.83 2.36 -14.43
CA GLU A 141 13.49 3.46 -13.51
C GLU A 141 12.15 3.23 -12.80
N GLN A 142 11.12 2.84 -13.52
CA GLN A 142 9.79 2.58 -12.96
C GLN A 142 9.77 1.33 -12.06
N GLU A 143 10.53 0.31 -12.40
CA GLU A 143 10.68 -0.86 -11.54
C GLU A 143 11.38 -0.49 -10.22
N ASN A 144 12.42 0.34 -10.31
CA ASN A 144 13.15 0.81 -9.13
C ASN A 144 12.27 1.67 -8.24
N LEU A 145 11.45 2.57 -8.82
CA LEU A 145 10.49 3.37 -8.05
C LEU A 145 9.51 2.48 -7.29
N ALA A 146 8.88 1.54 -7.98
CA ALA A 146 7.92 0.62 -7.37
C ALA A 146 8.58 -0.22 -6.26
N LYS A 147 9.75 -0.81 -6.53
CA LYS A 147 10.51 -1.58 -5.54
C LYS A 147 10.83 -0.76 -4.30
N THR A 148 11.36 0.45 -4.49
CA THR A 148 11.79 1.30 -3.37
C THR A 148 10.66 1.62 -2.40
N ILE A 149 9.43 1.84 -2.90
CA ILE A 149 8.27 2.16 -2.06
C ILE A 149 7.92 1.01 -1.09
N VAL A 150 8.03 -0.24 -1.54
CA VAL A 150 7.56 -1.41 -0.77
C VAL A 150 8.70 -2.27 -0.23
N GLU A 151 9.94 -1.83 -0.34
CA GLU A 151 11.08 -2.69 -0.04
C GLU A 151 11.29 -2.88 1.46
N VAL A 152 11.40 -1.80 2.21
CA VAL A 152 11.81 -1.83 3.63
C VAL A 152 10.85 -1.03 4.51
N LEU A 153 10.44 -1.65 5.61
CA LEU A 153 9.77 -0.98 6.72
C LEU A 153 10.78 -0.10 7.48
N TYR A 154 10.43 1.14 7.75
CA TYR A 154 11.26 2.13 8.46
C TYR A 154 12.62 2.42 7.79
N PRO A 155 12.64 2.96 6.55
CA PRO A 155 13.87 3.46 5.98
C PRO A 155 14.47 4.56 6.87
N ASN A 156 15.80 4.67 6.85
CA ASN A 156 16.50 5.73 7.59
C ASN A 156 16.06 7.11 7.08
N ASP A 157 15.55 7.96 7.96
CA ASP A 157 15.06 9.30 7.67
C ASP A 157 15.91 10.46 8.20
N ASN A 158 17.19 10.18 8.49
CA ASN A 158 18.15 11.21 8.87
C ASN A 158 18.52 12.14 7.69
N HIS A 159 18.17 11.78 6.45
CA HIS A 159 18.40 12.54 5.24
C HIS A 159 17.07 12.76 4.47
N TYR A 160 17.08 13.77 3.58
CA TYR A 160 15.87 14.18 2.84
C TYR A 160 15.21 13.04 2.06
N ALA A 161 16.01 12.26 1.32
CA ALA A 161 15.48 11.14 0.52
C ALA A 161 14.76 10.08 1.38
N GLY A 162 15.23 9.82 2.59
CA GLY A 162 14.56 8.91 3.52
C GLY A 162 13.24 9.47 4.03
N LYS A 163 13.18 10.77 4.35
CA LYS A 163 11.92 11.45 4.74
C LYS A 163 10.90 11.42 3.60
N GLU A 164 11.35 11.71 2.39
CA GLU A 164 10.50 11.65 1.20
C GLU A 164 9.97 10.24 0.95
N LEU A 165 10.83 9.22 1.08
CA LEU A 165 10.41 7.82 0.92
C LEU A 165 9.36 7.43 1.95
N ARG A 166 9.53 7.78 3.22
CA ARG A 166 8.52 7.53 4.26
C ARG A 166 7.19 8.19 3.96
N LEU A 167 7.22 9.43 3.46
CA LEU A 167 6.00 10.11 3.03
C LEU A 167 5.34 9.41 1.84
N LYS A 168 6.14 8.99 0.84
CA LYS A 168 5.65 8.21 -0.31
C LYS A 168 5.02 6.88 0.13
N GLN A 169 5.61 6.17 1.08
CA GLN A 169 5.07 4.93 1.62
C GLN A 169 3.68 5.13 2.25
N GLN A 170 3.52 6.14 3.10
CA GLN A 170 2.25 6.43 3.75
C GLN A 170 1.19 6.88 2.74
N TYR A 171 1.54 7.78 1.84
CA TYR A 171 0.65 8.25 0.79
C TYR A 171 0.22 7.10 -0.14
N PHE A 172 1.13 6.19 -0.47
CA PHE A 172 0.90 5.07 -1.37
C PHE A 172 -0.30 4.21 -0.93
N PHE A 173 -0.23 3.59 0.24
CA PHE A 173 -1.28 2.65 0.63
C PHE A 173 -2.58 3.35 1.03
N ILE A 174 -2.51 4.57 1.56
CA ILE A 174 -3.71 5.36 1.87
C ILE A 174 -4.42 5.76 0.57
N SER A 175 -3.69 6.30 -0.42
CA SER A 175 -4.26 6.67 -1.72
C SER A 175 -4.93 5.46 -2.39
N ALA A 176 -4.27 4.32 -2.46
CA ALA A 176 -4.82 3.10 -3.03
C ALA A 176 -6.08 2.63 -2.28
N SER A 177 -6.05 2.65 -0.95
CA SER A 177 -7.18 2.24 -0.11
C SER A 177 -8.39 3.16 -0.28
N VAL A 178 -8.19 4.47 -0.33
CA VAL A 178 -9.25 5.46 -0.54
C VAL A 178 -9.85 5.31 -1.95
N GLN A 179 -9.02 5.16 -2.98
CA GLN A 179 -9.49 4.92 -4.35
C GLN A 179 -10.38 3.68 -4.41
N ARG A 180 -9.98 2.58 -3.77
CA ARG A 180 -10.81 1.36 -3.72
C ARG A 180 -12.12 1.58 -2.96
N ALA A 181 -12.11 2.32 -1.86
CA ALA A 181 -13.33 2.67 -1.12
C ALA A 181 -14.30 3.50 -1.98
N ILE A 182 -13.77 4.48 -2.73
CA ILE A 182 -14.55 5.29 -3.68
C ILE A 182 -15.14 4.42 -4.78
N THR A 183 -14.35 3.53 -5.39
CA THR A 183 -14.83 2.62 -6.43
C THR A 183 -15.95 1.73 -5.92
N LYS A 184 -15.76 1.11 -4.74
CA LYS A 184 -16.78 0.27 -4.11
C LYS A 184 -18.06 1.05 -3.76
N TYR A 185 -17.94 2.32 -3.39
CA TYR A 185 -19.09 3.18 -3.14
C TYR A 185 -19.87 3.46 -4.44
N LYS A 186 -19.14 3.79 -5.52
CA LYS A 186 -19.72 4.06 -6.84
C LYS A 186 -20.42 2.85 -7.46
N GLU A 187 -20.02 1.63 -7.13
CA GLU A 187 -20.69 0.40 -7.55
C GLU A 187 -22.16 0.33 -7.06
N LYS A 188 -22.50 1.08 -6.00
CA LYS A 188 -23.82 1.04 -5.34
C LYS A 188 -24.55 2.39 -5.30
N HIS A 189 -23.87 3.47 -5.64
CA HIS A 189 -24.39 4.83 -5.51
C HIS A 189 -23.91 5.70 -6.68
N ASP A 190 -24.82 6.35 -7.38
CA ASP A 190 -24.51 7.24 -8.51
C ASP A 190 -23.91 8.58 -8.05
N ASP A 191 -24.27 9.04 -6.84
CA ASP A 191 -23.85 10.33 -6.30
C ASP A 191 -22.72 10.20 -5.28
N ILE A 192 -21.53 10.65 -5.66
CA ILE A 192 -20.33 10.63 -4.80
C ILE A 192 -20.35 11.71 -3.70
N ARG A 193 -21.22 12.73 -3.79
CA ARG A 193 -21.23 13.84 -2.81
C ARG A 193 -21.50 13.38 -1.38
N ARG A 194 -22.20 12.26 -1.21
CA ARG A 194 -22.47 11.66 0.09
C ARG A 194 -21.41 10.64 0.54
N PHE A 195 -20.33 10.46 -0.22
CA PHE A 195 -19.27 9.52 0.15
C PHE A 195 -18.63 9.85 1.51
N HIS A 196 -18.48 11.14 1.84
CA HIS A 196 -17.93 11.59 3.11
C HIS A 196 -18.73 11.12 4.32
N GLU A 197 -20.06 11.02 4.22
CA GLU A 197 -20.92 10.49 5.28
C GLU A 197 -20.59 9.00 5.53
N LYS A 198 -20.44 8.24 4.46
CA LYS A 198 -20.05 6.81 4.55
C LYS A 198 -18.64 6.61 5.07
N VAL A 199 -17.69 7.48 4.71
CA VAL A 199 -16.34 7.46 5.28
C VAL A 199 -16.38 7.78 6.78
N ALA A 200 -17.23 8.70 7.21
CA ALA A 200 -17.41 9.00 8.63
C ALA A 200 -18.02 7.81 9.40
N GLU A 201 -18.94 7.06 8.79
CA GLU A 201 -19.44 5.81 9.33
C GLU A 201 -18.34 4.74 9.40
N MET A 202 -17.51 4.62 8.35
CA MET A 202 -16.39 3.68 8.32
C MET A 202 -15.29 4.03 9.35
N LYS A 203 -15.07 5.31 9.65
CA LYS A 203 -14.09 5.76 10.67
C LYS A 203 -14.41 5.22 12.06
N LYS A 204 -15.64 4.86 12.36
CA LYS A 204 -15.98 4.20 13.62
C LYS A 204 -15.37 2.81 13.77
N TYR A 205 -14.83 2.24 12.68
CA TYR A 205 -14.35 0.86 12.60
C TYR A 205 -12.94 0.72 11.98
N CYS A 206 -12.30 1.84 11.64
CA CYS A 206 -10.91 1.84 11.15
C CYS A 206 -9.97 2.28 12.28
N CYS A 207 -9.14 1.36 12.72
CA CYS A 207 -7.95 1.63 13.52
C CYS A 207 -6.72 1.74 12.61
#